data_0f1680f72c5a5fa3e1f278b7a5c9283d
#
_entry.id   0f1680f72c5a5fa3e1f278b7a5c9283d
#
_cell.length_a   1.000
_cell.length_b   1.000
_cell.length_c   1.000
_cell.angle_alpha   90.00
_cell.angle_beta   90.00
_cell.angle_gamma   90.00
#
_symmetry.space_group_name_H-M   'P 1'
#
loop_
_entity.id
_entity.type
_entity.pdbx_description
1 polymer ?
#
loop_
_entity_poly.entity_id
_entity_poly.type
_entity_poly.pdbx_seq_one_letter_code
_entity_poly.pdbx_strand_id
1 'polypeptide(L)'
;DDLFIQTGKLRLNSKGLLETSEQVEFRLGSHRGRGRQLEIQLLDEEQTGEASTGVQFSGIEAIRVRQNVYFQLGTASGKLVPGDTTDQPVEITCTGPFEFQLVGDQQDYVARFQDNVEVWQFNPKGPSDQMTCKQLNVQFAPKQIPGFARPIQTGERQRAEFSRLEPYALEATGSPVIMLSPQRNFEARSARM
;
A
#
# COMPACT_ATOMS: atom_id res chain seq x y z
N ASP A 1 8.64 6.46 11.93
CA ASP A 1 7.59 7.40 11.70
C ASP A 1 6.35 6.90 11.01
N ASP A 2 6.06 5.54 10.75
CA ASP A 2 5.31 5.61 9.57
C ASP A 2 4.30 4.52 9.38
N LEU A 3 4.22 3.62 10.33
CA LEU A 3 3.09 2.74 10.54
C LEU A 3 2.40 3.09 11.85
N PHE A 4 1.15 3.52 11.76
CA PHE A 4 0.25 3.68 12.90
C PHE A 4 -0.88 2.66 12.79
N ILE A 5 -1.22 1.99 13.88
CA ILE A 5 -2.29 0.99 13.94
C ILE A 5 -3.18 1.30 15.13
N GLN A 6 -4.48 1.30 14.89
CA GLN A 6 -5.51 1.42 15.92
C GLN A 6 -6.48 0.24 15.83
N THR A 7 -6.61 -0.49 16.93
CA THR A 7 -7.50 -1.65 17.09
C THR A 7 -7.80 -1.86 18.56
N GLY A 8 -8.85 -2.59 18.87
CA GLY A 8 -9.23 -2.89 20.27
C GLY A 8 -8.31 -3.92 20.92
N LYS A 9 -7.71 -4.83 20.14
CA LYS A 9 -6.81 -5.88 20.64
C LYS A 9 -5.76 -6.24 19.62
N LEU A 10 -4.51 -6.29 20.04
CA LEU A 10 -3.36 -6.69 19.23
C LEU A 10 -2.58 -7.80 19.95
N ARG A 11 -2.12 -8.78 19.22
CA ARG A 11 -1.27 -9.86 19.71
C ARG A 11 0.04 -9.87 18.94
N LEU A 12 1.15 -10.01 19.65
CA LEU A 12 2.47 -10.26 19.08
C LEU A 12 2.90 -11.67 19.48
N ASN A 13 3.32 -12.49 18.54
CA ASN A 13 3.87 -13.80 18.80
C ASN A 13 5.42 -13.78 18.74
N SER A 14 6.03 -14.90 19.16
CA SER A 14 7.50 -15.05 19.19
C SER A 14 8.16 -15.12 17.81
N LYS A 15 7.37 -15.19 16.73
CA LYS A 15 7.85 -15.20 15.34
C LYS A 15 7.78 -13.82 14.67
N GLY A 16 7.61 -12.75 15.43
CA GLY A 16 7.48 -11.40 14.89
C GLY A 16 6.16 -11.14 14.16
N LEU A 17 5.13 -11.97 14.37
CA LEU A 17 3.81 -11.74 13.76
C LEU A 17 2.92 -10.96 14.73
N LEU A 18 2.51 -9.75 14.31
CA LEU A 18 1.46 -8.95 14.93
C LEU A 18 0.11 -9.29 14.29
N GLU A 19 -0.89 -9.60 15.09
CA GLU A 19 -2.21 -10.00 14.58
C GLU A 19 -3.37 -9.44 15.37
N THR A 20 -4.48 -9.16 14.69
CA THR A 20 -5.79 -8.89 15.28
C THR A 20 -6.91 -9.45 14.43
N SER A 21 -7.96 -9.97 15.08
CA SER A 21 -9.20 -10.39 14.40
C SER A 21 -10.27 -9.28 14.33
N GLU A 22 -10.01 -8.15 14.96
CA GLU A 22 -10.94 -7.04 15.08
C GLU A 22 -10.88 -6.08 13.89
N GLN A 23 -11.72 -5.06 13.94
CA GLN A 23 -11.60 -3.93 13.05
C GLN A 23 -10.30 -3.19 13.32
N VAL A 24 -9.66 -2.75 12.25
CA VAL A 24 -8.40 -2.02 12.31
C VAL A 24 -8.45 -0.78 11.45
N GLU A 25 -7.84 0.28 11.94
CA GLU A 25 -7.44 1.44 11.17
C GLU A 25 -5.92 1.51 11.18
N PHE A 26 -5.33 1.80 10.03
CA PHE A 26 -3.88 1.92 9.92
C PHE A 26 -3.49 3.07 9.02
N ARG A 27 -2.27 3.56 9.21
CA ARG A 27 -1.66 4.58 8.37
C ARG A 27 -0.24 4.16 8.00
N LEU A 28 0.06 4.23 6.71
CA LEU A 28 1.36 3.98 6.11
C LEU A 28 1.87 5.29 5.49
N GLY A 29 2.68 6.04 6.20
CA GLY A 29 3.09 7.36 5.75
C GLY A 29 1.89 8.28 5.50
N SER A 30 1.71 8.74 4.26
CA SER A 30 0.57 9.56 3.83
C SER A 30 -0.69 8.75 3.52
N HIS A 31 -0.59 7.43 3.39
CA HIS A 31 -1.69 6.54 3.03
C HIS A 31 -2.46 6.10 4.27
N ARG A 32 -3.78 5.90 4.13
CA ARG A 32 -4.66 5.46 5.21
C ARG A 32 -5.43 4.24 4.78
N GLY A 33 -5.64 3.32 5.71
CA GLY A 33 -6.43 2.13 5.47
C GLY A 33 -7.27 1.72 6.67
N ARG A 34 -8.32 0.97 6.39
CA ARG A 34 -9.12 0.28 7.40
C ARG A 34 -9.62 -1.04 6.86
N GLY A 35 -9.93 -1.96 7.76
CA GLY A 35 -10.47 -3.27 7.41
C GLY A 35 -10.65 -4.15 8.62
N ARG A 36 -10.63 -5.45 8.42
CA ARG A 36 -10.73 -6.45 9.50
C ARG A 36 -9.67 -7.52 9.32
N GLN A 37 -9.21 -8.06 10.46
CA GLN A 37 -8.22 -9.14 10.52
C GLN A 37 -6.87 -8.70 9.89
N LEU A 38 -6.12 -7.94 10.69
CA LEU A 38 -4.76 -7.50 10.32
C LEU A 38 -3.72 -8.53 10.75
N GLU A 39 -2.77 -8.74 9.87
CA GLU A 39 -1.52 -9.48 10.12
C GLU A 39 -0.35 -8.61 9.65
N ILE A 40 0.68 -8.46 10.49
CA ILE A 40 1.92 -7.77 10.12
C ILE A 40 3.07 -8.70 10.44
N GLN A 41 3.83 -9.04 9.41
CA GLN A 41 5.09 -9.75 9.57
C GLN A 41 6.21 -8.72 9.77
N LEU A 42 6.89 -8.83 10.91
CA LEU A 42 8.05 -8.01 11.22
C LEU A 42 9.33 -8.72 10.78
N LEU A 43 10.32 -7.95 10.34
CA LEU A 43 11.65 -8.46 10.04
C LEU A 43 12.41 -8.68 11.34
N ASP A 44 12.92 -9.90 11.53
CA ASP A 44 13.86 -10.18 12.63
C ASP A 44 15.21 -9.53 12.32
N GLU A 45 15.80 -8.83 13.28
CA GLU A 45 17.23 -8.51 13.19
C GLU A 45 18.01 -9.82 13.40
N GLU A 46 18.79 -10.23 12.40
CA GLU A 46 19.80 -11.26 12.60
C GLU A 46 20.70 -10.81 13.76
N GLN A 47 20.67 -11.57 14.85
CA GLN A 47 21.41 -11.28 16.07
C GLN A 47 22.91 -11.19 15.75
N THR A 48 23.43 -10.00 15.57
CA THR A 48 24.87 -9.76 15.64
C THR A 48 25.26 -9.84 17.11
N GLY A 49 25.46 -11.06 17.61
CA GLY A 49 26.41 -11.47 18.67
C GLY A 49 26.34 -10.85 20.07
N GLU A 50 25.52 -9.89 20.38
CA GLU A 50 25.35 -9.35 21.72
C GLU A 50 23.96 -9.69 22.26
N ALA A 51 23.94 -10.42 23.39
CA ALA A 51 22.74 -10.87 24.05
C ALA A 51 21.88 -9.70 24.56
N SER A 52 21.07 -9.11 23.70
CA SER A 52 20.01 -8.21 24.12
C SER A 52 18.79 -9.03 24.54
N THR A 53 18.33 -8.85 25.76
CA THR A 53 17.18 -9.54 26.36
C THR A 53 15.82 -9.06 25.81
N GLY A 54 15.77 -8.46 24.61
CA GLY A 54 14.56 -7.95 23.98
C GLY A 54 14.48 -8.33 22.50
N VAL A 55 13.27 -8.60 22.02
CA VAL A 55 13.01 -8.81 20.59
C VAL A 55 13.16 -7.43 19.91
N GLN A 56 14.17 -7.28 19.07
CA GLN A 56 14.36 -6.08 18.25
C GLN A 56 13.88 -6.38 16.82
N PHE A 57 13.01 -5.53 16.30
CA PHE A 57 12.52 -5.64 14.93
C PHE A 57 13.14 -4.55 14.08
N SER A 58 13.69 -4.92 12.92
CA SER A 58 14.36 -3.99 12.01
C SER A 58 13.43 -3.33 11.00
N GLY A 59 12.22 -3.85 10.83
CA GLY A 59 11.27 -3.32 9.86
C GLY A 59 10.00 -4.16 9.70
N ILE A 60 9.28 -3.89 8.64
CA ILE A 60 8.06 -4.60 8.24
C ILE A 60 8.35 -5.32 6.93
N GLU A 61 8.12 -6.63 6.92
CA GLU A 61 8.21 -7.46 5.73
C GLU A 61 6.92 -7.42 4.92
N ALA A 62 5.78 -7.60 5.61
CA ALA A 62 4.47 -7.61 4.98
C ALA A 62 3.37 -7.12 5.92
N ILE A 63 2.35 -6.51 5.34
CA ILE A 63 1.08 -6.16 6.01
C ILE A 63 -0.04 -6.82 5.22
N ARG A 64 -0.93 -7.51 5.90
CA ARG A 64 -2.11 -8.12 5.30
C ARG A 64 -3.37 -7.76 6.08
N VAL A 65 -4.39 -7.28 5.36
CA VAL A 65 -5.75 -7.07 5.88
C VAL A 65 -6.70 -7.96 5.09
N ARG A 66 -7.44 -8.84 5.78
CA ARG A 66 -8.14 -9.94 5.11
C ARG A 66 -9.52 -9.60 4.56
N GLN A 67 -10.20 -8.60 5.13
CA GLN A 67 -11.61 -8.37 4.80
C GLN A 67 -12.01 -6.90 4.86
N ASN A 68 -12.97 -6.53 3.99
CA ASN A 68 -13.63 -5.23 4.00
C ASN A 68 -12.64 -4.06 3.99
N VAL A 69 -11.75 -4.11 3.04
CA VAL A 69 -10.66 -3.15 2.95
C VAL A 69 -11.15 -1.86 2.33
N TYR A 70 -10.84 -0.76 2.97
CA TYR A 70 -10.85 0.59 2.42
C TYR A 70 -9.44 1.15 2.54
N PHE A 71 -8.92 1.70 1.47
CA PHE A 71 -7.60 2.28 1.42
C PHE A 71 -7.63 3.61 0.67
N GLN A 72 -7.02 4.64 1.24
CA GLN A 72 -6.89 5.95 0.65
C GLN A 72 -5.41 6.22 0.35
N LEU A 73 -5.10 6.41 -0.92
CA LEU A 73 -3.78 6.86 -1.34
C LEU A 73 -3.62 8.34 -1.01
N GLY A 74 -2.60 8.68 -0.24
CA GLY A 74 -2.28 10.07 0.10
C GLY A 74 -1.81 10.85 -1.13
N THR A 75 -2.15 12.13 -1.17
CA THR A 75 -2.02 13.01 -2.34
C THR A 75 -0.63 13.53 -2.63
N ALA A 76 0.39 13.22 -1.82
CA ALA A 76 1.73 13.79 -2.01
C ALA A 76 2.30 13.57 -3.44
N SER A 77 1.73 12.60 -4.21
CA SER A 77 2.06 12.35 -5.62
C SER A 77 1.01 11.51 -6.34
N GLY A 78 -0.18 11.38 -5.83
CA GLY A 78 -1.21 10.45 -6.32
C GLY A 78 -1.77 10.74 -7.72
N LYS A 79 -0.88 10.89 -8.70
CA LYS A 79 -1.26 10.93 -10.11
C LYS A 79 -1.37 9.52 -10.63
N LEU A 80 -2.53 8.88 -10.47
CA LEU A 80 -2.82 7.60 -11.11
C LEU A 80 -2.95 7.72 -12.63
N VAL A 81 -3.17 8.94 -13.12
CA VAL A 81 -3.30 9.22 -14.55
C VAL A 81 -2.26 10.24 -14.97
N PRO A 82 -1.38 9.93 -15.94
CA PRO A 82 -0.43 10.90 -16.48
C PRO A 82 -1.15 12.16 -17.00
N GLY A 83 -0.75 13.33 -16.51
CA GLY A 83 -1.30 14.62 -16.95
C GLY A 83 -2.39 15.22 -16.05
N ASP A 84 -2.80 14.55 -14.99
CA ASP A 84 -3.74 15.11 -14.01
C ASP A 84 -3.00 16.03 -13.03
N THR A 85 -3.54 17.25 -12.84
CA THR A 85 -2.97 18.27 -11.95
C THR A 85 -3.73 18.37 -10.63
N THR A 86 -4.73 17.50 -10.40
CA THR A 86 -5.57 17.55 -9.21
C THR A 86 -4.95 16.70 -8.08
N ASP A 87 -4.68 17.32 -6.93
CA ASP A 87 -4.28 16.67 -5.68
C ASP A 87 -5.46 15.93 -5.05
N GLN A 88 -6.20 15.14 -5.83
CA GLN A 88 -7.37 14.44 -5.35
C GLN A 88 -6.98 13.06 -4.79
N PRO A 89 -7.49 12.70 -3.60
CA PRO A 89 -7.23 11.39 -3.06
C PRO A 89 -7.87 10.31 -3.94
N VAL A 90 -7.15 9.19 -4.05
CA VAL A 90 -7.67 7.98 -4.69
C VAL A 90 -8.10 7.04 -3.59
N GLU A 91 -9.34 6.59 -3.67
CA GLU A 91 -9.92 5.62 -2.76
C GLU A 91 -10.03 4.26 -3.42
N ILE A 92 -9.63 3.22 -2.71
CA ILE A 92 -9.66 1.84 -3.16
C ILE A 92 -10.43 1.03 -2.13
N THR A 93 -11.44 0.29 -2.59
CA THR A 93 -12.16 -0.67 -1.75
C THR A 93 -12.07 -2.06 -2.34
N CYS A 94 -12.05 -3.08 -1.49
CA CYS A 94 -12.18 -4.46 -1.92
C CYS A 94 -12.83 -5.32 -0.82
N THR A 95 -13.47 -6.41 -1.22
CA THR A 95 -14.10 -7.36 -0.28
C THR A 95 -13.12 -8.43 0.20
N GLY A 96 -12.14 -8.76 -0.61
CA GLY A 96 -11.08 -9.72 -0.30
C GLY A 96 -9.86 -9.08 0.36
N PRO A 97 -8.73 -9.79 0.37
CA PRO A 97 -7.54 -9.35 1.07
C PRO A 97 -6.83 -8.19 0.37
N PHE A 98 -6.25 -7.35 1.20
CA PHE A 98 -5.19 -6.40 0.89
C PHE A 98 -3.88 -6.95 1.42
N GLU A 99 -2.82 -6.88 0.62
CA GLU A 99 -1.48 -7.27 0.99
C GLU A 99 -0.49 -6.19 0.53
N PHE A 100 0.35 -5.75 1.45
CA PHE A 100 1.44 -4.82 1.16
C PHE A 100 2.74 -5.49 1.55
N GLN A 101 3.65 -5.64 0.61
CA GLN A 101 4.90 -6.37 0.82
C GLN A 101 6.06 -5.76 0.03
N LEU A 102 7.27 -5.98 0.57
CA LEU A 102 8.52 -5.70 -0.12
C LEU A 102 8.76 -6.75 -1.21
N VAL A 103 9.10 -6.32 -2.42
CA VAL A 103 9.35 -7.21 -3.55
C VAL A 103 10.72 -6.93 -4.17
N GLY A 104 11.52 -7.99 -4.32
CA GLY A 104 12.83 -7.92 -4.97
C GLY A 104 13.93 -7.21 -4.19
N ASP A 105 15.11 -7.11 -4.80
CA ASP A 105 16.30 -6.53 -4.19
C ASP A 105 16.32 -4.98 -4.24
N GLN A 106 15.44 -4.37 -5.02
CA GLN A 106 15.41 -2.92 -5.27
C GLN A 106 14.56 -2.13 -4.25
N GLN A 107 14.06 -2.78 -3.21
CA GLN A 107 13.20 -2.15 -2.19
C GLN A 107 11.88 -1.58 -2.76
N ASP A 108 11.37 -2.14 -3.83
CA ASP A 108 10.06 -1.83 -4.33
C ASP A 108 8.98 -2.47 -3.46
N TYR A 109 7.89 -1.76 -3.25
CA TYR A 109 6.74 -2.26 -2.52
C TYR A 109 5.57 -2.48 -3.47
N VAL A 110 4.81 -3.54 -3.23
CA VAL A 110 3.59 -3.83 -3.96
C VAL A 110 2.42 -3.90 -2.99
N ALA A 111 1.39 -3.09 -3.26
CA ALA A 111 0.08 -3.22 -2.64
C ALA A 111 -0.84 -4.00 -3.58
N ARG A 112 -1.35 -5.13 -3.12
CA ARG A 112 -2.28 -5.99 -3.86
C ARG A 112 -3.64 -5.97 -3.19
N PHE A 113 -4.68 -5.66 -3.98
CA PHE A 113 -6.08 -5.68 -3.59
C PHE A 113 -6.80 -6.76 -4.37
N GLN A 114 -7.66 -7.53 -3.72
CA GLN A 114 -8.34 -8.67 -4.34
C GLN A 114 -9.84 -8.67 -4.06
N ASP A 115 -10.58 -9.19 -5.00
CA ASP A 115 -12.02 -9.42 -5.01
C ASP A 115 -12.87 -8.15 -4.92
N ASN A 116 -13.63 -7.91 -5.98
CA ASN A 116 -14.52 -6.76 -6.11
C ASN A 116 -13.80 -5.43 -5.80
N VAL A 117 -12.70 -5.21 -6.49
CA VAL A 117 -11.92 -3.98 -6.31
C VAL A 117 -12.61 -2.84 -7.03
N GLU A 118 -12.88 -1.76 -6.29
CA GLU A 118 -13.36 -0.50 -6.81
C GLU A 118 -12.35 0.61 -6.50
N VAL A 119 -12.01 1.38 -7.50
CA VAL A 119 -11.12 2.53 -7.38
C VAL A 119 -11.88 3.78 -7.77
N TRP A 120 -11.80 4.79 -6.93
CA TRP A 120 -12.43 6.08 -7.14
C TRP A 120 -11.39 7.19 -7.06
N GLN A 121 -11.35 8.03 -8.08
CA GLN A 121 -10.66 9.31 -8.04
C GLN A 121 -11.71 10.41 -8.00
N PHE A 122 -11.88 10.98 -6.82
CA PHE A 122 -12.91 11.97 -6.58
C PHE A 122 -12.60 13.27 -7.34
N ASN A 123 -13.63 13.85 -7.94
CA ASN A 123 -13.53 15.13 -8.60
C ASN A 123 -14.55 16.14 -8.04
N PRO A 124 -14.09 17.20 -7.36
CA PRO A 124 -14.99 18.18 -6.72
C PRO A 124 -15.77 19.04 -7.72
N LYS A 125 -15.35 19.08 -9.00
CA LYS A 125 -15.94 19.94 -10.03
C LYS A 125 -16.79 19.20 -11.06
N GLY A 126 -16.96 17.89 -10.89
CA GLY A 126 -17.71 17.07 -11.85
C GLY A 126 -17.75 15.60 -11.46
N PRO A 127 -18.17 14.73 -12.37
CA PRO A 127 -18.23 13.31 -12.10
C PRO A 127 -16.82 12.72 -11.85
N SER A 128 -16.74 11.80 -10.90
CA SER A 128 -15.50 11.12 -10.51
C SER A 128 -15.11 10.04 -11.51
N ASP A 129 -13.81 9.80 -11.63
CA ASP A 129 -13.29 8.66 -12.37
C ASP A 129 -13.42 7.39 -11.53
N GLN A 130 -13.74 6.27 -12.17
CA GLN A 130 -13.97 5.00 -11.52
C GLN A 130 -13.30 3.87 -12.29
N MET A 131 -12.75 2.90 -11.55
CA MET A 131 -12.30 1.63 -12.11
C MET A 131 -12.82 0.47 -11.25
N THR A 132 -13.27 -0.61 -11.92
CA THR A 132 -13.63 -1.85 -11.25
C THR A 132 -12.83 -3.01 -11.84
N CYS A 133 -12.33 -3.90 -10.97
CA CYS A 133 -11.57 -5.06 -11.39
C CYS A 133 -11.65 -6.18 -10.34
N LYS A 134 -11.10 -7.36 -10.66
CA LYS A 134 -11.00 -8.45 -9.71
C LYS A 134 -9.77 -8.31 -8.81
N GLN A 135 -8.66 -7.85 -9.39
CA GLN A 135 -7.41 -7.64 -8.67
C GLN A 135 -6.74 -6.36 -9.17
N LEU A 136 -6.16 -5.62 -8.23
CA LEU A 136 -5.35 -4.43 -8.49
C LEU A 136 -4.00 -4.59 -7.79
N ASN A 137 -2.93 -4.37 -8.52
CA ASN A 137 -1.57 -4.24 -8.00
C ASN A 137 -1.13 -2.78 -8.17
N VAL A 138 -0.68 -2.17 -7.08
CA VAL A 138 -0.07 -0.83 -7.07
C VAL A 138 1.38 -0.97 -6.69
N GLN A 139 2.28 -0.54 -7.56
CA GLN A 139 3.71 -0.58 -7.31
C GLN A 139 4.18 0.76 -6.77
N PHE A 140 5.00 0.71 -5.71
CA PHE A 140 5.54 1.88 -5.03
C PHE A 140 7.07 1.84 -5.07
N ALA A 141 7.67 2.99 -5.31
CA ALA A 141 9.10 3.18 -5.18
C ALA A 141 9.41 4.30 -4.18
N PRO A 142 10.57 4.28 -3.54
CA PRO A 142 11.03 5.39 -2.72
C PRO A 142 11.19 6.66 -3.57
N LYS A 143 10.65 7.79 -3.09
CA LYS A 143 10.82 9.08 -3.75
C LYS A 143 12.29 9.44 -3.87
N GLN A 144 12.79 9.60 -5.09
CA GLN A 144 14.13 10.09 -5.33
C GLN A 144 14.17 11.60 -5.06
N ILE A 145 14.98 12.02 -4.10
CA ILE A 145 15.25 13.45 -3.85
C ILE A 145 16.38 13.87 -4.80
N PRO A 146 16.14 14.81 -5.76
CA PRO A 146 17.19 15.30 -6.63
C PRO A 146 18.34 15.88 -5.81
N GLY A 147 19.59 15.45 -6.09
CA GLY A 147 20.78 15.92 -5.41
C GLY A 147 21.26 15.09 -4.22
N PHE A 148 20.52 14.11 -3.75
CA PHE A 148 20.97 13.11 -2.78
C PHE A 148 21.22 11.77 -3.49
N ALA A 149 22.33 11.67 -4.20
CA ALA A 149 22.86 10.35 -4.57
C ALA A 149 23.33 9.67 -3.27
N ARG A 150 22.52 8.79 -2.70
CA ARG A 150 22.98 7.95 -1.58
C ARG A 150 24.01 6.96 -2.13
N PRO A 151 25.21 6.87 -1.52
CA PRO A 151 26.08 5.76 -1.79
C PRO A 151 25.34 4.48 -1.37
N ILE A 152 25.30 3.49 -2.26
CA ILE A 152 24.81 2.15 -1.97
C ILE A 152 25.75 1.56 -0.91
N GLN A 153 25.40 1.68 0.36
CA GLN A 153 26.08 0.93 1.42
C GLN A 153 25.50 -0.48 1.39
N THR A 154 26.26 -1.36 0.78
CA THR A 154 26.06 -2.80 0.82
C THR A 154 26.07 -3.25 2.28
N GLY A 155 24.91 -3.62 2.84
CA GLY A 155 24.82 -4.26 4.15
C GLY A 155 23.78 -3.74 5.13
N GLU A 156 23.35 -2.50 5.03
CA GLU A 156 22.25 -2.01 5.86
C GLU A 156 20.94 -2.14 5.09
N ARG A 157 20.07 -3.06 5.50
CA ARG A 157 18.65 -3.07 5.09
C ARG A 157 18.05 -1.74 5.56
N GLN A 158 17.99 -0.76 4.67
CA GLN A 158 17.45 0.56 4.98
C GLN A 158 16.00 0.38 5.43
N ARG A 159 15.69 0.88 6.63
CA ARG A 159 14.31 1.06 7.07
C ARG A 159 13.56 1.83 6.00
N ALA A 160 12.55 1.21 5.42
CA ALA A 160 11.70 1.88 4.46
C ALA A 160 10.95 2.99 5.18
N GLU A 161 11.26 4.21 4.84
CA GLU A 161 10.44 5.35 5.25
C GLU A 161 9.16 5.32 4.40
N PHE A 162 8.11 4.68 4.90
CA PHE A 162 6.80 4.59 4.23
C PHE A 162 6.23 5.97 3.86
N SER A 163 6.67 7.03 4.56
CA SER A 163 6.32 8.41 4.25
C SER A 163 6.80 8.91 2.88
N ARG A 164 7.75 8.19 2.28
CA ARG A 164 8.37 8.55 1.00
C ARG A 164 8.03 7.59 -0.14
N LEU A 165 7.09 6.69 0.06
CA LEU A 165 6.66 5.81 -1.01
C LEU A 165 5.70 6.54 -1.94
N GLU A 166 6.00 6.50 -3.23
CA GLU A 166 5.15 7.04 -4.29
C GLU A 166 4.68 5.93 -5.22
N PRO A 167 3.38 5.86 -5.53
CA PRO A 167 2.89 4.92 -6.52
C PRO A 167 3.40 5.33 -7.90
N TYR A 168 3.98 4.41 -8.66
CA TYR A 168 4.49 4.66 -10.01
C TYR A 168 3.85 3.80 -11.09
N ALA A 169 3.26 2.67 -10.74
CA ALA A 169 2.57 1.81 -11.68
C ALA A 169 1.33 1.16 -11.05
N LEU A 170 0.32 0.95 -11.89
CA LEU A 170 -0.90 0.23 -11.57
C LEU A 170 -1.11 -0.86 -12.61
N GLU A 171 -1.49 -2.03 -12.14
CA GLU A 171 -1.93 -3.13 -12.97
C GLU A 171 -3.25 -3.67 -12.46
N ALA A 172 -4.31 -3.57 -13.27
CA ALA A 172 -5.62 -4.11 -12.97
C ALA A 172 -5.89 -5.35 -13.80
N THR A 173 -6.40 -6.40 -13.18
CA THR A 173 -6.81 -7.64 -13.85
C THR A 173 -8.22 -8.04 -13.43
N GLY A 174 -8.97 -8.61 -14.38
CA GLY A 174 -10.34 -9.04 -14.13
C GLY A 174 -11.01 -9.53 -15.40
N SER A 175 -12.29 -9.86 -15.26
CA SER A 175 -13.09 -10.24 -16.41
C SER A 175 -14.52 -9.75 -16.21
N PRO A 176 -14.81 -8.51 -16.58
CA PRO A 176 -13.92 -7.50 -17.18
C PRO A 176 -13.21 -6.61 -16.16
N VAL A 177 -12.17 -5.88 -16.59
CA VAL A 177 -11.73 -4.61 -15.99
C VAL A 177 -12.50 -3.51 -16.69
N ILE A 178 -13.15 -2.64 -15.94
CA ILE A 178 -13.92 -1.50 -16.47
C ILE A 178 -13.33 -0.21 -15.91
N MET A 179 -13.03 0.74 -16.79
CA MET A 179 -12.59 2.08 -16.40
C MET A 179 -13.54 3.11 -17.02
N LEU A 180 -14.04 4.01 -16.20
CA LEU A 180 -14.93 5.10 -16.57
C LEU A 180 -14.29 6.44 -16.19
N SER A 181 -14.16 7.34 -17.15
CA SER A 181 -13.73 8.73 -16.95
C SER A 181 -14.73 9.65 -17.64
N PRO A 182 -15.84 10.00 -16.97
CA PRO A 182 -16.92 10.74 -17.59
C PRO A 182 -16.51 12.13 -18.07
N GLN A 183 -15.57 12.79 -17.39
CA GLN A 183 -15.07 14.10 -17.82
C GLN A 183 -14.28 14.07 -19.12
N ARG A 184 -13.62 12.94 -19.39
CA ARG A 184 -12.85 12.72 -20.60
C ARG A 184 -13.66 12.01 -21.67
N ASN A 185 -14.95 11.74 -21.39
CA ASN A 185 -15.84 10.95 -22.23
C ASN A 185 -15.18 9.62 -22.64
N PHE A 186 -14.57 8.95 -21.65
CA PHE A 186 -13.79 7.74 -21.85
C PHE A 186 -14.38 6.58 -21.07
N GLU A 187 -14.58 5.46 -21.77
CA GLU A 187 -14.90 4.15 -21.21
C GLU A 187 -13.98 3.11 -21.83
N ALA A 188 -13.36 2.26 -20.99
CA ALA A 188 -12.58 1.13 -21.45
C ALA A 188 -13.01 -0.15 -20.74
N ARG A 189 -12.97 -1.27 -21.50
CA ARG A 189 -13.20 -2.62 -20.98
C ARG A 189 -12.10 -3.54 -21.47
N SER A 190 -11.48 -4.26 -20.57
CA SER A 190 -10.38 -5.18 -20.86
C SER A 190 -10.37 -6.34 -19.88
N ALA A 191 -9.68 -7.41 -20.21
CA ALA A 191 -9.35 -8.47 -19.23
C ALA A 191 -8.14 -8.09 -18.37
N ARG A 192 -7.29 -7.17 -18.86
CA ARG A 192 -6.10 -6.66 -18.18
C ARG A 192 -5.82 -5.21 -18.60
N MET A 193 -5.45 -4.37 -17.67
CA MET A 193 -5.02 -2.99 -17.87
C MET A 193 -3.73 -2.72 -17.13
#